data_ebe928bdc9fb3bbf6128132d6b6cf5c2
#
_entry.id   ebe928bdc9fb3bbf6128132d6b6cf5c2
#
_cell.length_a   1.000
_cell.length_b   1.000
_cell.length_c   1.000
_cell.angle_alpha   90.00
_cell.angle_beta   90.00
_cell.angle_gamma   90.00
#
_symmetry.space_group_name_H-M   'P 1'
#
loop_
_entity.id
_entity.type
_entity.pdbx_description
1 polymer ?
#
loop_
_entity_poly.entity_id
_entity_poly.type
_entity_poly.pdbx_seq_one_letter_code
_entity_poly.pdbx_strand_id
1 'polypeptide(L)'
;MDYAKESLKKHYEWHGKIEIKTRAKADSKDALSLAYTPGVAQPCLEIQKDIRKSYELTRRWNTVAVVTDGTAVLGLGDIGPEAGMPVMEGKCVLFKEFGDVDAIPLCVRSKDVDEIVNCISLLAGSFGGINLEDIAAPRCFEIERKLKEKTDIPIFHDDQHGTAVVVAAAIINALRVVKKELKDCTAVFSGAGAAGIAIAKLLISQGIKNVIMCNSRGIICDGDEKLNPAQREIAEITNKEHKSGSLADAFKGADIFIGVSAPGIVTEEMVASMAENPIVLPMANPVPEILPDKANAAGAAVVGTGRSDYPNQINNVLAFPGIFRGALDCRASEINEEMKVAAARAIASLVSDDELSAEYILPKAFDDRIGKTVAKAVYDAAVKSGVARI
;
A
#
# COMPACT_ATOMS: atom_id res chain seq x y z
N MET A 1 21.15 19.03 -1.59
CA MET A 1 21.84 17.77 -2.02
C MET A 1 21.16 17.28 -3.28
N ASP A 2 21.90 16.88 -4.30
CA ASP A 2 21.35 16.21 -5.48
C ASP A 2 21.18 14.71 -5.16
N TYR A 3 19.99 14.34 -4.69
CA TYR A 3 19.69 12.98 -4.26
C TYR A 3 19.80 11.96 -5.39
N ALA A 4 19.51 12.33 -6.65
CA ALA A 4 19.60 11.40 -7.77
C ALA A 4 21.05 10.97 -8.04
N LYS A 5 21.94 11.95 -8.11
CA LYS A 5 23.38 11.72 -8.32
C LYS A 5 24.03 10.97 -7.15
N GLU A 6 23.70 11.35 -5.91
CA GLU A 6 24.26 10.71 -4.72
C GLU A 6 23.72 9.29 -4.56
N SER A 7 22.44 9.05 -4.84
CA SER A 7 21.84 7.72 -4.83
C SER A 7 22.52 6.78 -5.82
N LEU A 8 22.77 7.23 -7.08
CA LEU A 8 23.47 6.41 -8.06
C LEU A 8 24.88 6.02 -7.58
N LYS A 9 25.63 6.99 -7.02
CA LYS A 9 26.95 6.72 -6.44
C LYS A 9 26.87 5.68 -5.32
N LYS A 10 25.90 5.81 -4.41
CA LYS A 10 25.70 4.86 -3.31
C LYS A 10 25.34 3.46 -3.79
N HIS A 11 24.52 3.31 -4.84
CA HIS A 11 24.21 2.00 -5.40
C HIS A 11 25.46 1.28 -5.96
N TYR A 12 26.40 2.02 -6.57
CA TYR A 12 27.68 1.45 -6.94
C TYR A 12 28.56 1.06 -5.73
N GLU A 13 28.53 1.83 -4.64
CA GLU A 13 29.27 1.52 -3.41
C GLU A 13 28.67 0.31 -2.66
N TRP A 14 27.34 0.23 -2.58
CA TRP A 14 26.65 -0.86 -1.85
C TRP A 14 26.66 -2.21 -2.58
N HIS A 15 26.74 -2.25 -3.89
CA HIS A 15 26.58 -3.46 -4.69
C HIS A 15 25.29 -4.23 -4.39
N GLY A 16 24.20 -3.53 -4.12
CA GLY A 16 22.92 -4.02 -3.62
C GLY A 16 22.64 -3.51 -2.20
N LYS A 17 21.35 -3.45 -1.83
CA LYS A 17 20.93 -2.88 -0.54
C LYS A 17 20.69 -3.92 0.54
N ILE A 18 20.65 -5.19 0.18
CA ILE A 18 20.32 -6.29 1.08
C ILE A 18 21.40 -7.36 1.05
N GLU A 19 21.58 -8.04 2.17
CA GLU A 19 22.46 -9.20 2.31
C GLU A 19 21.76 -10.30 3.12
N ILE A 20 22.24 -11.54 3.01
CA ILE A 20 21.73 -12.67 3.79
C ILE A 20 22.71 -12.93 4.92
N LYS A 21 22.19 -12.88 6.17
CA LYS A 21 22.92 -13.22 7.38
C LYS A 21 22.43 -14.55 7.95
N THR A 22 23.37 -15.48 8.17
CA THR A 22 23.04 -16.78 8.76
C THR A 22 22.74 -16.66 10.26
N ARG A 23 21.76 -17.40 10.75
CA ARG A 23 21.43 -17.53 12.18
C ARG A 23 22.14 -18.73 12.82
N ALA A 24 22.33 -19.82 12.04
CA ALA A 24 23.09 -20.98 12.48
C ALA A 24 24.58 -20.79 12.16
N LYS A 25 25.44 -21.33 13.01
CA LYS A 25 26.88 -21.40 12.76
C LYS A 25 27.24 -22.70 12.06
N ALA A 26 28.34 -22.73 11.31
CA ALA A 26 28.92 -23.92 10.68
C ALA A 26 30.45 -23.90 10.90
N ASP A 27 30.90 -23.54 12.12
CA ASP A 27 32.29 -23.30 12.50
C ASP A 27 32.96 -24.52 13.15
N SER A 28 32.26 -25.63 13.28
CA SER A 28 32.77 -26.91 13.78
C SER A 28 32.06 -28.08 13.08
N LYS A 29 32.62 -29.31 13.24
CA LYS A 29 32.01 -30.53 12.71
C LYS A 29 30.61 -30.75 13.31
N ASP A 30 30.47 -30.51 14.60
CA ASP A 30 29.18 -30.68 15.28
C ASP A 30 28.16 -29.63 14.88
N ALA A 31 28.56 -28.36 14.77
CA ALA A 31 27.71 -27.29 14.28
C ALA A 31 27.23 -27.53 12.84
N LEU A 32 28.15 -27.99 11.96
CA LEU A 32 27.80 -28.37 10.59
C LEU A 32 26.83 -29.56 10.57
N SER A 33 27.04 -30.58 11.41
CA SER A 33 26.18 -31.76 11.48
C SER A 33 24.78 -31.44 12.01
N LEU A 34 24.65 -30.46 12.88
CA LEU A 34 23.36 -29.95 13.36
C LEU A 34 22.67 -29.09 12.30
N ALA A 35 23.42 -28.19 11.62
CA ALA A 35 22.84 -27.26 10.67
C ALA A 35 22.50 -27.91 9.31
N TYR A 36 23.19 -29.00 8.95
CA TYR A 36 23.04 -29.68 7.66
C TYR A 36 23.01 -31.20 7.86
N THR A 37 23.86 -31.96 7.18
CA THR A 37 23.83 -33.42 7.22
C THR A 37 24.68 -33.95 8.40
N PRO A 38 24.17 -34.87 9.22
CA PRO A 38 22.92 -35.63 9.11
C PRO A 38 21.72 -35.04 9.85
N GLY A 39 21.90 -34.07 10.76
CA GLY A 39 20.90 -33.59 11.71
C GLY A 39 19.66 -32.99 11.04
N VAL A 40 19.79 -32.34 9.87
CA VAL A 40 18.69 -31.67 9.14
C VAL A 40 17.59 -32.63 8.68
N ALA A 41 17.84 -33.95 8.64
CA ALA A 41 16.82 -34.93 8.29
C ALA A 41 15.63 -34.91 9.26
N GLN A 42 15.88 -34.70 10.56
CA GLN A 42 14.81 -34.72 11.56
C GLN A 42 13.80 -33.59 11.41
N PRO A 43 14.18 -32.28 11.31
CA PRO A 43 13.22 -31.24 11.01
C PRO A 43 12.49 -31.43 9.68
N CYS A 44 13.13 -32.00 8.65
CA CYS A 44 12.43 -32.33 7.38
C CYS A 44 11.31 -33.34 7.61
N LEU A 45 11.54 -34.41 8.38
CA LEU A 45 10.53 -35.42 8.72
C LEU A 45 9.40 -34.84 9.57
N GLU A 46 9.69 -33.90 10.46
CA GLU A 46 8.66 -33.22 11.24
C GLU A 46 7.76 -32.35 10.35
N ILE A 47 8.32 -31.61 9.40
CA ILE A 47 7.55 -30.81 8.43
C ILE A 47 6.75 -31.72 7.49
N GLN A 48 7.32 -32.86 7.06
CA GLN A 48 6.62 -33.83 6.22
C GLN A 48 5.36 -34.39 6.91
N LYS A 49 5.40 -34.60 8.23
CA LYS A 49 4.25 -35.05 9.03
C LYS A 49 3.20 -33.95 9.22
N ASP A 50 3.64 -32.72 9.42
CA ASP A 50 2.80 -31.55 9.61
C ASP A 50 3.43 -30.33 8.95
N ILE A 51 2.90 -29.94 7.79
CA ILE A 51 3.40 -28.81 6.98
C ILE A 51 3.39 -27.49 7.76
N ARG A 52 2.53 -27.32 8.78
CA ARG A 52 2.47 -26.09 9.61
C ARG A 52 3.76 -25.87 10.38
N LYS A 53 4.51 -26.93 10.70
CA LYS A 53 5.83 -26.84 11.33
C LYS A 53 6.87 -26.14 10.48
N SER A 54 6.62 -25.95 9.18
CA SER A 54 7.50 -25.12 8.32
C SER A 54 7.60 -23.68 8.82
N TYR A 55 6.55 -23.16 9.45
CA TYR A 55 6.57 -21.84 10.09
C TYR A 55 7.35 -21.81 11.43
N GLU A 56 7.63 -22.94 12.04
CA GLU A 56 8.37 -23.05 13.31
C GLU A 56 9.83 -23.41 13.07
N LEU A 57 10.08 -24.31 12.12
CA LEU A 57 11.37 -24.91 11.88
C LEU A 57 12.18 -24.26 10.76
N THR A 58 11.57 -23.32 10.01
CA THR A 58 12.25 -22.57 8.94
C THR A 58 11.99 -21.07 9.06
N ARG A 59 12.67 -20.26 8.24
CA ARG A 59 12.47 -18.81 8.19
C ARG A 59 11.18 -18.40 7.45
N ARG A 60 10.40 -19.36 6.93
CA ARG A 60 9.13 -19.11 6.24
C ARG A 60 8.22 -18.16 7.02
N TRP A 61 8.13 -18.29 8.34
CA TRP A 61 7.27 -17.46 9.19
C TRP A 61 7.54 -15.97 9.10
N ASN A 62 8.76 -15.56 8.72
CA ASN A 62 9.18 -14.15 8.68
C ASN A 62 9.59 -13.68 7.28
N THR A 63 9.41 -14.49 6.24
CA THR A 63 9.90 -14.16 4.89
C THR A 63 8.74 -13.75 3.98
N VAL A 64 8.88 -12.60 3.31
CA VAL A 64 7.92 -12.07 2.34
C VAL A 64 8.59 -11.97 0.96
N ALA A 65 7.90 -12.40 -0.09
CA ALA A 65 8.31 -12.10 -1.46
C ALA A 65 7.82 -10.70 -1.86
N VAL A 66 8.71 -9.87 -2.39
CA VAL A 66 8.37 -8.58 -3.03
C VAL A 66 8.41 -8.80 -4.54
N VAL A 67 7.26 -8.85 -5.17
CA VAL A 67 7.08 -9.29 -6.56
C VAL A 67 6.73 -8.12 -7.46
N THR A 68 7.45 -7.98 -8.57
CA THR A 68 7.15 -7.00 -9.63
C THR A 68 7.35 -7.58 -11.03
N ASP A 69 6.65 -7.00 -12.01
CA ASP A 69 6.96 -7.15 -13.43
C ASP A 69 7.59 -5.86 -14.02
N GLY A 70 7.77 -4.83 -13.18
CA GLY A 70 8.39 -3.56 -13.54
C GLY A 70 7.58 -2.68 -14.51
N THR A 71 6.25 -2.86 -14.56
CA THR A 71 5.40 -2.15 -15.54
C THR A 71 4.79 -0.85 -15.03
N ALA A 72 4.91 -0.55 -13.72
CA ALA A 72 4.36 0.67 -13.12
C ALA A 72 5.31 1.30 -12.11
N VAL A 73 6.61 1.29 -12.39
CA VAL A 73 7.62 1.82 -11.48
C VAL A 73 7.44 3.34 -11.32
N LEU A 74 7.35 3.77 -10.07
CA LEU A 74 7.00 5.13 -9.68
C LEU A 74 7.76 6.21 -10.45
N GLY A 75 7.02 7.04 -11.19
CA GLY A 75 7.57 8.15 -11.98
C GLY A 75 8.30 7.75 -13.26
N LEU A 76 8.57 6.45 -13.47
CA LEU A 76 9.30 5.93 -14.63
C LEU A 76 8.42 5.09 -15.58
N GLY A 77 7.29 4.55 -15.07
CA GLY A 77 6.39 3.71 -15.84
C GLY A 77 6.93 2.30 -16.11
N ASP A 78 6.75 1.81 -17.31
CA ASP A 78 7.15 0.46 -17.74
C ASP A 78 8.64 0.44 -18.13
N ILE A 79 9.50 0.10 -17.17
CA ILE A 79 10.95 0.01 -17.35
C ILE A 79 11.47 -1.44 -17.34
N GLY A 80 10.58 -2.40 -17.10
CA GLY A 80 10.90 -3.82 -17.03
C GLY A 80 11.42 -4.28 -15.66
N PRO A 81 11.41 -5.61 -15.44
CA PRO A 81 11.63 -6.19 -14.12
C PRO A 81 13.04 -5.94 -13.56
N GLU A 82 14.08 -6.08 -14.37
CA GLU A 82 15.46 -5.89 -13.89
C GLU A 82 15.77 -4.44 -13.54
N ALA A 83 15.24 -3.50 -14.31
CA ALA A 83 15.39 -2.07 -14.01
C ALA A 83 14.58 -1.65 -12.77
N GLY A 84 13.54 -2.40 -12.40
CA GLY A 84 12.78 -2.25 -11.17
C GLY A 84 13.49 -2.78 -9.91
N MET A 85 14.51 -3.65 -10.06
CA MET A 85 15.19 -4.29 -8.91
C MET A 85 15.67 -3.31 -7.84
N PRO A 86 16.27 -2.15 -8.14
CA PRO A 86 16.68 -1.20 -7.11
C PRO A 86 15.53 -0.69 -6.24
N VAL A 87 14.32 -0.56 -6.81
CA VAL A 87 13.12 -0.17 -6.05
C VAL A 87 12.68 -1.33 -5.15
N MET A 88 12.67 -2.56 -5.68
CA MET A 88 12.30 -3.76 -4.92
C MET A 88 13.25 -4.03 -3.74
N GLU A 89 14.55 -3.86 -3.94
CA GLU A 89 15.52 -3.91 -2.83
C GLU A 89 15.25 -2.80 -1.80
N GLY A 90 14.89 -1.60 -2.25
CA GLY A 90 14.48 -0.51 -1.37
C GLY A 90 13.25 -0.90 -0.54
N LYS A 91 12.25 -1.52 -1.14
CA LYS A 91 11.09 -2.06 -0.44
C LYS A 91 11.50 -3.10 0.60
N CYS A 92 12.43 -4.00 0.27
CA CYS A 92 12.95 -4.99 1.21
C CYS A 92 13.66 -4.35 2.42
N VAL A 93 14.42 -3.27 2.22
CA VAL A 93 15.02 -2.49 3.31
C VAL A 93 13.93 -1.95 4.24
N LEU A 94 12.87 -1.35 3.69
CA LEU A 94 11.77 -0.81 4.49
C LEU A 94 11.03 -1.91 5.28
N PHE A 95 10.82 -3.09 4.69
CA PHE A 95 10.28 -4.25 5.39
C PHE A 95 11.13 -4.64 6.60
N LYS A 96 12.45 -4.65 6.42
CA LYS A 96 13.39 -5.03 7.51
C LYS A 96 13.45 -3.98 8.60
N GLU A 97 13.67 -2.71 8.22
CA GLU A 97 13.89 -1.62 9.18
C GLU A 97 12.63 -1.30 10.02
N PHE A 98 11.44 -1.30 9.40
CA PHE A 98 10.20 -0.88 10.05
C PHE A 98 9.30 -2.02 10.52
N GLY A 99 9.52 -3.26 10.05
CA GLY A 99 8.68 -4.42 10.38
C GLY A 99 9.44 -5.63 10.91
N ASP A 100 10.78 -5.60 10.90
CA ASP A 100 11.64 -6.77 11.12
C ASP A 100 11.22 -8.00 10.28
N VAL A 101 10.79 -7.75 9.04
CA VAL A 101 10.41 -8.77 8.06
C VAL A 101 11.56 -8.99 7.08
N ASP A 102 11.92 -10.24 6.84
CA ASP A 102 12.93 -10.60 5.85
C ASP A 102 12.26 -10.65 4.48
N ALA A 103 12.48 -9.64 3.65
CA ALA A 103 11.87 -9.56 2.33
C ALA A 103 12.87 -9.90 1.22
N ILE A 104 12.39 -10.61 0.19
CA ILE A 104 13.20 -11.06 -0.94
C ILE A 104 12.58 -10.55 -2.24
N PRO A 105 13.32 -9.78 -3.06
CA PRO A 105 12.80 -9.24 -4.31
C PRO A 105 12.73 -10.33 -5.39
N LEU A 106 11.61 -10.41 -6.10
CA LEU A 106 11.36 -11.32 -7.22
C LEU A 106 10.87 -10.51 -8.42
N CYS A 107 11.73 -10.33 -9.42
CA CYS A 107 11.42 -9.62 -10.64
C CYS A 107 11.05 -10.62 -11.75
N VAL A 108 9.80 -10.63 -12.19
CA VAL A 108 9.24 -11.62 -13.12
C VAL A 108 9.26 -11.09 -14.54
N ARG A 109 9.93 -11.82 -15.46
CA ARG A 109 10.04 -11.47 -16.89
C ARG A 109 8.79 -11.87 -17.67
N SER A 110 7.61 -11.48 -17.23
CA SER A 110 6.37 -11.69 -17.97
C SER A 110 5.39 -10.56 -17.71
N LYS A 111 4.53 -10.28 -18.68
CA LYS A 111 3.35 -9.41 -18.57
C LYS A 111 2.04 -10.20 -18.67
N ASP A 112 2.15 -11.51 -18.87
CA ASP A 112 1.00 -12.40 -18.87
C ASP A 112 0.56 -12.71 -17.45
N VAL A 113 -0.73 -12.52 -17.19
CA VAL A 113 -1.32 -12.69 -15.85
C VAL A 113 -1.18 -14.12 -15.35
N ASP A 114 -1.46 -15.10 -16.21
CA ASP A 114 -1.46 -16.51 -15.81
C ASP A 114 -0.04 -17.05 -15.61
N GLU A 115 0.93 -16.58 -16.39
CA GLU A 115 2.34 -16.91 -16.18
C GLU A 115 2.86 -16.35 -14.84
N ILE A 116 2.56 -15.07 -14.52
CA ILE A 116 2.94 -14.45 -13.25
C ILE A 116 2.30 -15.21 -12.10
N VAL A 117 0.99 -15.43 -12.15
CA VAL A 117 0.24 -16.12 -11.10
C VAL A 117 0.74 -17.54 -10.91
N ASN A 118 1.00 -18.27 -11.98
CA ASN A 118 1.53 -19.63 -11.89
C ASN A 118 2.93 -19.64 -11.26
N CYS A 119 3.84 -18.79 -11.74
CA CYS A 119 5.20 -18.67 -11.21
C CYS A 119 5.16 -18.42 -9.69
N ILE A 120 4.41 -17.41 -9.23
CA ILE A 120 4.39 -17.00 -7.84
C ILE A 120 3.66 -18.03 -6.95
N SER A 121 2.55 -18.62 -7.42
CA SER A 121 1.84 -19.65 -6.65
C SER A 121 2.70 -20.89 -6.37
N LEU A 122 3.55 -21.30 -7.33
CA LEU A 122 4.49 -22.40 -7.13
C LEU A 122 5.59 -22.10 -6.10
N LEU A 123 5.93 -20.83 -5.90
CA LEU A 123 6.93 -20.39 -4.91
C LEU A 123 6.34 -20.11 -3.54
N ALA A 124 5.01 -20.02 -3.40
CA ALA A 124 4.32 -19.57 -2.19
C ALA A 124 4.67 -20.39 -0.95
N GLY A 125 5.02 -21.68 -1.10
CA GLY A 125 5.47 -22.53 0.00
C GLY A 125 6.74 -22.07 0.72
N SER A 126 7.54 -21.19 0.11
CA SER A 126 8.77 -20.66 0.70
C SER A 126 8.56 -19.39 1.54
N PHE A 127 7.36 -18.79 1.48
CA PHE A 127 7.07 -17.48 2.06
C PHE A 127 5.92 -17.54 3.06
N GLY A 128 5.92 -16.59 4.00
CA GLY A 128 4.81 -16.33 4.91
C GLY A 128 3.79 -15.34 4.33
N GLY A 129 4.17 -14.60 3.28
CA GLY A 129 3.32 -13.65 2.58
C GLY A 129 3.93 -13.14 1.30
N ILE A 130 3.14 -12.47 0.46
CA ILE A 130 3.57 -11.91 -0.83
C ILE A 130 3.10 -10.47 -0.92
N ASN A 131 4.05 -9.57 -1.17
CA ASN A 131 3.82 -8.18 -1.54
C ASN A 131 3.96 -8.02 -3.05
N LEU A 132 2.89 -7.60 -3.71
CA LEU A 132 2.92 -7.17 -5.11
C LEU A 132 3.27 -5.68 -5.17
N GLU A 133 4.17 -5.31 -6.09
CA GLU A 133 4.70 -3.95 -6.20
C GLU A 133 4.88 -3.53 -7.65
N ASP A 134 4.56 -2.29 -8.00
CA ASP A 134 4.83 -1.69 -9.31
C ASP A 134 4.28 -2.50 -10.50
N ILE A 135 3.12 -3.13 -10.35
CA ILE A 135 2.41 -3.88 -11.40
C ILE A 135 1.26 -3.01 -11.94
N ALA A 136 1.25 -2.74 -13.24
CA ALA A 136 0.30 -1.85 -13.86
C ALA A 136 -1.16 -2.35 -13.82
N ALA A 137 -2.08 -1.42 -13.53
CA ALA A 137 -3.50 -1.66 -13.72
C ALA A 137 -3.83 -1.77 -15.23
N PRO A 138 -4.84 -2.59 -15.64
CA PRO A 138 -5.75 -3.35 -14.79
C PRO A 138 -5.24 -4.74 -14.36
N ARG A 139 -4.07 -5.19 -14.86
CA ARG A 139 -3.53 -6.54 -14.61
C ARG A 139 -3.30 -6.83 -13.13
N CYS A 140 -2.85 -5.84 -12.36
CA CYS A 140 -2.57 -5.99 -10.93
C CYS A 140 -3.80 -6.50 -10.14
N PHE A 141 -5.01 -6.08 -10.49
CA PHE A 141 -6.24 -6.55 -9.85
C PHE A 141 -6.48 -8.05 -10.06
N GLU A 142 -6.29 -8.50 -11.31
CA GLU A 142 -6.49 -9.90 -11.68
C GLU A 142 -5.41 -10.81 -11.08
N ILE A 143 -4.15 -10.36 -11.10
CA ILE A 143 -3.02 -11.08 -10.50
C ILE A 143 -3.26 -11.26 -9.01
N GLU A 144 -3.60 -10.20 -8.28
CA GLU A 144 -3.87 -10.27 -6.85
C GLU A 144 -5.03 -11.22 -6.54
N ARG A 145 -6.16 -11.09 -7.24
CA ARG A 145 -7.32 -11.95 -7.06
C ARG A 145 -6.98 -13.43 -7.28
N LYS A 146 -6.34 -13.75 -8.41
CA LYS A 146 -5.97 -15.14 -8.73
C LYS A 146 -4.94 -15.73 -7.76
N LEU A 147 -4.01 -14.94 -7.24
CA LEU A 147 -3.06 -15.39 -6.23
C LEU A 147 -3.75 -15.68 -4.89
N LYS A 148 -4.70 -14.83 -4.46
CA LYS A 148 -5.52 -15.07 -3.27
C LYS A 148 -6.33 -16.37 -3.38
N GLU A 149 -6.83 -16.71 -4.57
CA GLU A 149 -7.56 -17.95 -4.83
C GLU A 149 -6.65 -19.20 -4.83
N LYS A 150 -5.38 -19.05 -5.25
CA LYS A 150 -4.44 -20.18 -5.43
C LYS A 150 -3.50 -20.43 -4.25
N THR A 151 -3.44 -19.51 -3.29
CA THR A 151 -2.50 -19.59 -2.16
C THR A 151 -3.24 -19.47 -0.83
N ASP A 152 -2.61 -19.95 0.23
CA ASP A 152 -3.13 -19.89 1.60
C ASP A 152 -2.37 -18.91 2.49
N ILE A 153 -1.58 -18.01 1.89
CA ILE A 153 -0.80 -16.98 2.57
C ILE A 153 -1.26 -15.59 2.16
N PRO A 154 -1.05 -14.55 2.97
CA PRO A 154 -1.48 -13.19 2.64
C PRO A 154 -0.83 -12.67 1.36
N ILE A 155 -1.67 -12.19 0.45
CA ILE A 155 -1.30 -11.48 -0.78
C ILE A 155 -1.75 -10.04 -0.61
N PHE A 156 -0.84 -9.10 -0.85
CA PHE A 156 -1.11 -7.68 -0.65
C PHE A 156 -0.42 -6.86 -1.75
N HIS A 157 -1.17 -6.03 -2.46
CA HIS A 157 -0.62 -5.11 -3.45
C HIS A 157 -0.47 -3.74 -2.82
N ASP A 158 0.77 -3.31 -2.56
CA ASP A 158 1.02 -2.11 -1.76
C ASP A 158 0.54 -0.82 -2.43
N ASP A 159 0.70 -0.67 -3.75
CA ASP A 159 0.22 0.51 -4.49
C ASP A 159 -1.30 0.69 -4.42
N GLN A 160 -2.04 -0.40 -4.20
CA GLN A 160 -3.47 -0.36 -3.96
C GLN A 160 -3.75 -0.12 -2.47
N HIS A 161 -3.41 -1.10 -1.66
CA HIS A 161 -3.89 -1.22 -0.29
C HIS A 161 -3.05 -0.45 0.72
N GLY A 162 -1.73 -0.38 0.54
CA GLY A 162 -0.85 0.44 1.39
C GLY A 162 -1.22 1.92 1.27
N THR A 163 -1.36 2.39 0.03
CA THR A 163 -1.83 3.76 -0.25
C THR A 163 -3.21 4.01 0.34
N ALA A 164 -4.16 3.07 0.16
CA ALA A 164 -5.51 3.21 0.70
C ALA A 164 -5.52 3.34 2.24
N VAL A 165 -4.72 2.53 2.92
CA VAL A 165 -4.62 2.55 4.39
C VAL A 165 -4.07 3.88 4.90
N VAL A 166 -2.99 4.40 4.29
CA VAL A 166 -2.40 5.67 4.73
C VAL A 166 -3.31 6.85 4.42
N VAL A 167 -3.97 6.86 3.26
CA VAL A 167 -4.97 7.89 2.93
C VAL A 167 -6.16 7.84 3.88
N ALA A 168 -6.66 6.66 4.21
CA ALA A 168 -7.74 6.52 5.19
C ALA A 168 -7.32 7.05 6.58
N ALA A 169 -6.07 6.78 7.01
CA ALA A 169 -5.53 7.35 8.24
C ALA A 169 -5.46 8.89 8.19
N ALA A 170 -4.99 9.45 7.09
CA ALA A 170 -4.96 10.90 6.86
C ALA A 170 -6.36 11.51 6.93
N ILE A 171 -7.35 10.90 6.25
CA ILE A 171 -8.75 11.36 6.25
C ILE A 171 -9.35 11.32 7.65
N ILE A 172 -9.11 10.25 8.44
CA ILE A 172 -9.61 10.16 9.82
C ILE A 172 -9.18 11.40 10.63
N ASN A 173 -7.91 11.77 10.58
CA ASN A 173 -7.40 12.92 11.34
C ASN A 173 -7.73 14.26 10.69
N ALA A 174 -7.72 14.38 9.36
CA ALA A 174 -8.13 15.60 8.67
C ALA A 174 -9.59 15.96 8.98
N LEU A 175 -10.49 14.98 9.03
CA LEU A 175 -11.89 15.18 9.40
C LEU A 175 -12.04 15.69 10.84
N ARG A 176 -11.20 15.23 11.78
CA ARG A 176 -11.16 15.77 13.15
C ARG A 176 -10.72 17.24 13.17
N VAL A 177 -9.72 17.59 12.34
CA VAL A 177 -9.27 19.00 12.22
C VAL A 177 -10.40 19.90 11.70
N VAL A 178 -11.07 19.49 10.63
CA VAL A 178 -12.15 20.29 10.01
C VAL A 178 -13.52 20.09 10.66
N LYS A 179 -13.64 19.21 11.67
CA LYS A 179 -14.86 18.90 12.43
C LYS A 179 -16.03 18.44 11.54
N LYS A 180 -15.73 17.56 10.58
CA LYS A 180 -16.71 16.93 9.68
C LYS A 180 -16.80 15.42 9.95
N GLU A 181 -17.97 14.85 9.64
CA GLU A 181 -18.18 13.39 9.69
C GLU A 181 -18.05 12.77 8.30
N LEU A 182 -17.32 11.68 8.17
CA LEU A 182 -17.06 11.01 6.88
C LEU A 182 -18.35 10.70 6.10
N LYS A 183 -19.40 10.26 6.80
CA LYS A 183 -20.69 9.88 6.20
C LYS A 183 -21.42 11.02 5.51
N ASP A 184 -21.10 12.27 5.87
CA ASP A 184 -21.76 13.48 5.37
C ASP A 184 -20.90 14.20 4.31
N CYS A 185 -19.69 13.69 4.04
CA CYS A 185 -18.76 14.24 3.06
C CYS A 185 -18.98 13.69 1.66
N THR A 186 -18.66 14.52 0.68
CA THR A 186 -18.47 14.14 -0.74
C THR A 186 -16.98 14.11 -1.06
N ALA A 187 -16.49 12.97 -1.50
CA ALA A 187 -15.11 12.82 -1.97
C ALA A 187 -15.02 12.74 -3.49
N VAL A 188 -14.10 13.52 -4.07
CA VAL A 188 -13.77 13.52 -5.48
C VAL A 188 -12.41 12.92 -5.70
N PHE A 189 -12.30 11.99 -6.64
CA PHE A 189 -11.07 11.32 -7.01
C PHE A 189 -10.64 11.74 -8.40
N SER A 190 -9.39 12.15 -8.57
CA SER A 190 -8.74 12.21 -9.86
C SER A 190 -7.82 11.01 -10.01
N GLY A 191 -8.20 10.09 -10.90
CA GLY A 191 -7.52 8.82 -11.12
C GLY A 191 -8.36 7.62 -10.67
N ALA A 192 -8.86 6.86 -11.65
CA ALA A 192 -9.58 5.60 -11.46
C ALA A 192 -8.68 4.40 -11.83
N GLY A 193 -7.46 4.42 -11.31
CA GLY A 193 -6.47 3.35 -11.39
C GLY A 193 -6.39 2.54 -10.09
N ALA A 194 -5.27 1.81 -9.89
CA ALA A 194 -5.06 0.91 -8.76
C ALA A 194 -5.29 1.59 -7.40
N ALA A 195 -4.57 2.67 -7.12
CA ALA A 195 -4.69 3.40 -5.86
C ALA A 195 -6.08 4.03 -5.69
N GLY A 196 -6.59 4.77 -6.70
CA GLY A 196 -7.87 5.47 -6.60
C GLY A 196 -9.04 4.53 -6.29
N ILE A 197 -9.12 3.39 -6.97
CA ILE A 197 -10.16 2.39 -6.74
C ILE A 197 -10.05 1.78 -5.33
N ALA A 198 -8.83 1.44 -4.89
CA ALA A 198 -8.61 0.86 -3.57
C ALA A 198 -8.95 1.84 -2.44
N ILE A 199 -8.56 3.12 -2.57
CA ILE A 199 -8.89 4.16 -1.60
C ILE A 199 -10.41 4.35 -1.54
N ALA A 200 -11.08 4.47 -2.68
CA ALA A 200 -12.53 4.66 -2.75
C ALA A 200 -13.27 3.49 -2.07
N LYS A 201 -12.91 2.23 -2.37
CA LYS A 201 -13.49 1.04 -1.74
C LYS A 201 -13.29 1.07 -0.22
N LEU A 202 -12.09 1.38 0.25
CA LEU A 202 -11.79 1.43 1.69
C LEU A 202 -12.56 2.56 2.40
N LEU A 203 -12.73 3.74 1.81
CA LEU A 203 -13.54 4.82 2.40
C LEU A 203 -15.05 4.48 2.38
N ILE A 204 -15.53 3.83 1.32
CA ILE A 204 -16.92 3.34 1.25
C ILE A 204 -17.18 2.32 2.37
N SER A 205 -16.27 1.38 2.61
CA SER A 205 -16.38 0.43 3.72
C SER A 205 -16.40 1.10 5.10
N GLN A 206 -15.83 2.29 5.22
CA GLN A 206 -15.86 3.11 6.44
C GLN A 206 -17.06 4.07 6.52
N GLY A 207 -17.95 4.04 5.53
CA GLY A 207 -19.24 4.72 5.59
C GLY A 207 -19.37 6.03 4.82
N ILE A 208 -18.40 6.43 4.00
CA ILE A 208 -18.61 7.55 3.08
C ILE A 208 -19.72 7.19 2.08
N LYS A 209 -20.65 8.09 1.84
CA LYS A 209 -21.82 7.83 0.98
C LYS A 209 -21.66 8.39 -0.43
N ASN A 210 -20.97 9.53 -0.55
CA ASN A 210 -20.86 10.26 -1.80
C ASN A 210 -19.41 10.22 -2.29
N VAL A 211 -19.16 9.41 -3.30
CA VAL A 211 -17.86 9.29 -3.98
C VAL A 211 -18.05 9.57 -5.47
N ILE A 212 -17.24 10.47 -6.02
CA ILE A 212 -17.22 10.79 -7.46
C ILE A 212 -15.81 10.46 -7.96
N MET A 213 -15.72 9.46 -8.84
CA MET A 213 -14.47 9.09 -9.49
C MET A 213 -14.35 9.78 -10.85
N CYS A 214 -13.14 10.27 -11.16
CA CYS A 214 -12.83 10.84 -12.46
C CYS A 214 -11.65 10.10 -13.12
N ASN A 215 -11.73 9.89 -14.42
CA ASN A 215 -10.60 9.48 -15.26
C ASN A 215 -10.21 10.64 -16.20
N SER A 216 -9.34 10.40 -17.19
CA SER A 216 -8.90 11.41 -18.15
C SER A 216 -10.02 11.98 -19.03
N ARG A 217 -11.20 11.38 -19.04
CA ARG A 217 -12.38 11.83 -19.80
C ARG A 217 -13.39 12.61 -18.96
N GLY A 218 -13.20 12.68 -17.65
CA GLY A 218 -14.10 13.31 -16.68
C GLY A 218 -14.72 12.32 -15.71
N ILE A 219 -15.90 12.67 -15.18
CA ILE A 219 -16.63 11.86 -14.18
C ILE A 219 -17.04 10.53 -14.79
N ILE A 220 -16.73 9.43 -14.13
CA ILE A 220 -17.17 8.09 -14.54
C ILE A 220 -18.57 7.80 -14.01
N CYS A 221 -19.38 7.17 -14.86
CA CYS A 221 -20.75 6.78 -14.56
C CYS A 221 -20.96 5.31 -14.87
N ASP A 222 -21.84 4.68 -14.12
CA ASP A 222 -22.33 3.35 -14.45
C ASP A 222 -22.96 3.33 -15.86
N GLY A 223 -22.74 2.23 -16.60
CA GLY A 223 -23.21 2.07 -17.99
C GLY A 223 -22.30 2.69 -19.06
N ASP A 224 -21.17 3.35 -18.73
CA ASP A 224 -20.19 3.79 -19.74
C ASP A 224 -19.39 2.60 -20.28
N GLU A 225 -19.71 2.17 -21.51
CA GLU A 225 -19.05 1.03 -22.19
C GLU A 225 -17.53 1.21 -22.39
N LYS A 226 -17.03 2.44 -22.31
CA LYS A 226 -15.60 2.75 -22.47
C LYS A 226 -14.76 2.52 -21.22
N LEU A 227 -15.38 2.17 -20.10
CA LEU A 227 -14.70 1.85 -18.86
C LEU A 227 -14.06 0.46 -18.93
N ASN A 228 -12.87 0.31 -18.35
CA ASN A 228 -12.28 -1.00 -18.13
C ASN A 228 -13.04 -1.77 -17.02
N PRO A 229 -12.83 -3.10 -16.88
CA PRO A 229 -13.59 -3.89 -15.91
C PRO A 229 -13.56 -3.34 -14.48
N ALA A 230 -12.39 -2.91 -13.98
CA ALA A 230 -12.26 -2.37 -12.63
C ALA A 230 -12.95 -1.01 -12.46
N GLN A 231 -12.93 -0.17 -13.51
CA GLN A 231 -13.66 1.09 -13.52
C GLN A 231 -15.18 0.87 -13.59
N ARG A 232 -15.66 -0.15 -14.28
CA ARG A 232 -17.10 -0.52 -14.29
C ARG A 232 -17.55 -0.94 -12.90
N GLU A 233 -16.79 -1.84 -12.25
CA GLU A 233 -17.10 -2.29 -10.89
C GLU A 233 -17.19 -1.12 -9.88
N ILE A 234 -16.24 -0.17 -9.92
CA ILE A 234 -16.29 0.96 -8.99
C ILE A 234 -17.40 1.96 -9.37
N ALA A 235 -17.75 2.11 -10.64
CA ALA A 235 -18.84 2.98 -11.09
C ALA A 235 -20.20 2.53 -10.56
N GLU A 236 -20.44 1.22 -10.41
CA GLU A 236 -21.69 0.66 -9.85
C GLU A 236 -21.95 1.11 -8.40
N ILE A 237 -20.90 1.37 -7.62
CA ILE A 237 -21.00 1.71 -6.19
C ILE A 237 -20.68 3.19 -5.88
N THR A 238 -20.26 3.96 -6.88
CA THR A 238 -19.96 5.39 -6.77
C THR A 238 -20.94 6.23 -7.58
N ASN A 239 -20.83 7.57 -7.51
CA ASN A 239 -21.62 8.53 -8.31
C ASN A 239 -23.12 8.19 -8.39
N LYS A 240 -23.75 7.92 -7.25
CA LYS A 240 -25.15 7.51 -7.16
C LYS A 240 -26.16 8.51 -7.71
N GLU A 241 -25.75 9.77 -7.84
CA GLU A 241 -26.56 10.86 -8.40
C GLU A 241 -26.41 10.95 -9.93
N HIS A 242 -25.60 10.05 -10.55
CA HIS A 242 -25.34 10.03 -11.99
C HIS A 242 -24.86 11.39 -12.54
N LYS A 243 -24.02 12.10 -11.76
CA LYS A 243 -23.39 13.35 -12.20
C LYS A 243 -22.51 13.07 -13.41
N SER A 244 -22.50 13.98 -14.36
CA SER A 244 -21.63 13.97 -15.54
C SER A 244 -20.90 15.29 -15.66
N GLY A 245 -19.76 15.30 -16.37
CA GLY A 245 -18.98 16.50 -16.57
C GLY A 245 -17.48 16.29 -16.41
N SER A 246 -16.77 17.38 -16.31
CA SER A 246 -15.33 17.43 -16.12
C SER A 246 -14.91 17.19 -14.66
N LEU A 247 -13.60 17.08 -14.44
CA LEU A 247 -13.03 17.08 -13.07
C LEU A 247 -13.41 18.37 -12.31
N ALA A 248 -13.40 19.53 -12.99
CA ALA A 248 -13.79 20.80 -12.38
C ALA A 248 -15.27 20.82 -11.94
N ASP A 249 -16.15 20.13 -12.66
CA ASP A 249 -17.56 20.01 -12.25
C ASP A 249 -17.69 19.12 -11.01
N ALA A 250 -16.86 18.11 -10.86
CA ALA A 250 -16.82 17.24 -9.68
C ALA A 250 -16.38 17.99 -8.42
N PHE A 251 -15.46 18.95 -8.52
CA PHE A 251 -14.96 19.76 -7.40
C PHE A 251 -16.02 20.61 -6.70
N LYS A 252 -17.06 21.05 -7.44
CA LYS A 252 -18.07 21.98 -6.93
C LYS A 252 -18.80 21.42 -5.70
N GLY A 253 -18.54 22.01 -4.55
CA GLY A 253 -19.15 21.61 -3.29
C GLY A 253 -18.62 20.29 -2.69
N ALA A 254 -17.52 19.74 -3.20
CA ALA A 254 -16.86 18.57 -2.63
C ALA A 254 -16.11 18.91 -1.33
N ASP A 255 -16.13 18.01 -0.35
CA ASP A 255 -15.43 18.16 0.94
C ASP A 255 -13.99 17.66 0.87
N ILE A 256 -13.75 16.62 0.09
CA ILE A 256 -12.48 15.90 0.03
C ILE A 256 -12.07 15.74 -1.42
N PHE A 257 -10.83 16.10 -1.75
CA PHE A 257 -10.19 15.77 -3.02
C PHE A 257 -9.05 14.80 -2.79
N ILE A 258 -9.00 13.75 -3.60
CA ILE A 258 -7.94 12.73 -3.61
C ILE A 258 -7.39 12.60 -5.02
N GLY A 259 -6.14 13.00 -5.21
CA GLY A 259 -5.43 12.96 -6.50
C GLY A 259 -4.44 11.80 -6.53
N VAL A 260 -4.60 10.90 -7.51
CA VAL A 260 -3.70 9.77 -7.82
C VAL A 260 -3.58 9.60 -9.34
N SER A 261 -3.32 10.69 -10.03
CA SER A 261 -3.42 10.74 -11.50
C SER A 261 -2.21 11.39 -12.16
N ALA A 262 -2.34 12.65 -12.57
CA ALA A 262 -1.33 13.34 -13.36
C ALA A 262 -0.97 14.70 -12.76
N PRO A 263 0.28 15.17 -12.94
CA PRO A 263 0.74 16.43 -12.37
C PRO A 263 0.00 17.64 -12.94
N GLY A 264 -0.28 18.62 -12.07
CA GLY A 264 -0.70 19.98 -12.48
C GLY A 264 -2.09 20.10 -13.10
N ILE A 265 -2.96 19.12 -12.95
CA ILE A 265 -4.30 19.11 -13.55
C ILE A 265 -5.38 19.80 -12.70
N VAL A 266 -5.07 20.14 -11.45
CA VAL A 266 -5.97 20.84 -10.54
C VAL A 266 -5.56 22.29 -10.43
N THR A 267 -6.53 23.21 -10.58
CA THR A 267 -6.33 24.64 -10.47
C THR A 267 -6.78 25.20 -9.12
N GLU A 268 -6.34 26.40 -8.79
CA GLU A 268 -6.74 27.11 -7.57
C GLU A 268 -8.25 27.39 -7.57
N GLU A 269 -8.86 27.69 -8.73
CA GLU A 269 -10.29 27.90 -8.89
C GLU A 269 -11.10 26.62 -8.61
N MET A 270 -10.58 25.46 -8.97
CA MET A 270 -11.22 24.18 -8.63
C MET A 270 -11.23 23.99 -7.12
N VAL A 271 -10.12 24.20 -6.44
CA VAL A 271 -10.06 24.12 -4.96
C VAL A 271 -10.99 25.15 -4.30
N ALA A 272 -11.00 26.38 -4.79
CA ALA A 272 -11.88 27.45 -4.27
C ALA A 272 -13.39 27.16 -4.48
N SER A 273 -13.75 26.24 -5.42
CA SER A 273 -15.14 25.83 -5.66
C SER A 273 -15.62 24.71 -4.73
N MET A 274 -14.74 24.15 -3.90
CA MET A 274 -15.08 23.11 -2.94
C MET A 274 -15.96 23.64 -1.78
N ALA A 275 -16.41 22.73 -0.94
CA ALA A 275 -17.15 23.06 0.27
C ALA A 275 -16.26 23.83 1.27
N GLU A 276 -16.88 24.39 2.30
CA GLU A 276 -16.14 25.06 3.39
C GLU A 276 -15.16 24.06 4.07
N ASN A 277 -13.94 24.54 4.38
CA ASN A 277 -12.87 23.77 5.02
C ASN A 277 -12.55 22.45 4.27
N PRO A 278 -12.17 22.50 2.97
CA PRO A 278 -11.93 21.30 2.19
C PRO A 278 -10.60 20.62 2.56
N ILE A 279 -10.56 19.29 2.40
CA ILE A 279 -9.38 18.45 2.54
C ILE A 279 -8.86 18.15 1.14
N VAL A 280 -7.58 18.43 0.85
CA VAL A 280 -6.98 18.30 -0.49
C VAL A 280 -5.74 17.41 -0.40
N LEU A 281 -5.80 16.20 -0.98
CA LEU A 281 -4.73 15.21 -0.97
C LEU A 281 -4.20 14.95 -2.39
N PRO A 282 -3.35 15.82 -2.96
CA PRO A 282 -2.74 15.64 -4.27
C PRO A 282 -1.49 14.76 -4.14
N MET A 283 -1.53 13.51 -4.61
CA MET A 283 -0.51 12.51 -4.36
C MET A 283 0.27 12.06 -5.60
N ALA A 284 0.02 12.63 -6.78
CA ALA A 284 0.81 12.31 -7.97
C ALA A 284 2.30 12.60 -7.73
N ASN A 285 3.17 11.71 -8.20
CA ASN A 285 4.62 11.81 -8.05
C ASN A 285 5.30 11.86 -9.44
N PRO A 286 6.41 12.62 -9.58
CA PRO A 286 7.10 13.45 -8.58
C PRO A 286 6.44 14.83 -8.36
N VAL A 287 5.52 15.22 -9.21
CA VAL A 287 4.80 16.51 -9.13
C VAL A 287 3.32 16.22 -8.87
N PRO A 288 2.71 16.79 -7.80
CA PRO A 288 1.32 16.57 -7.47
C PRO A 288 0.35 17.23 -8.46
N GLU A 289 -0.93 16.87 -8.40
CA GLU A 289 -2.01 17.46 -9.18
C GLU A 289 -2.13 18.97 -8.98
N ILE A 290 -1.85 19.44 -7.77
CA ILE A 290 -1.68 20.85 -7.39
C ILE A 290 -0.60 20.93 -6.31
N LEU A 291 0.26 21.94 -6.33
CA LEU A 291 1.24 22.17 -5.28
C LEU A 291 0.54 22.55 -3.97
N PRO A 292 0.99 22.04 -2.81
CA PRO A 292 0.38 22.33 -1.51
C PRO A 292 0.22 23.83 -1.21
N ASP A 293 1.22 24.64 -1.53
CA ASP A 293 1.15 26.10 -1.32
C ASP A 293 0.01 26.74 -2.10
N LYS A 294 -0.27 26.28 -3.32
CA LYS A 294 -1.37 26.76 -4.16
C LYS A 294 -2.72 26.28 -3.62
N ALA A 295 -2.80 25.01 -3.16
CA ALA A 295 -4.03 24.50 -2.56
C ALA A 295 -4.38 25.25 -1.29
N ASN A 296 -3.40 25.55 -0.42
CA ASN A 296 -3.58 26.35 0.79
C ASN A 296 -4.02 27.79 0.44
N ALA A 297 -3.38 28.43 -0.55
CA ALA A 297 -3.76 29.77 -1.02
C ALA A 297 -5.18 29.82 -1.58
N ALA A 298 -5.66 28.73 -2.16
CA ALA A 298 -7.03 28.59 -2.68
C ALA A 298 -8.08 28.24 -1.61
N GLY A 299 -7.69 28.09 -0.34
CA GLY A 299 -8.61 27.88 0.77
C GLY A 299 -8.71 26.46 1.28
N ALA A 300 -7.80 25.54 0.89
CA ALA A 300 -7.74 24.22 1.49
C ALA A 300 -7.44 24.31 3.00
N ALA A 301 -8.25 23.65 3.83
CA ALA A 301 -8.09 23.65 5.27
C ALA A 301 -7.02 22.64 5.73
N VAL A 302 -6.88 21.52 5.02
CA VAL A 302 -5.87 20.50 5.25
C VAL A 302 -5.33 20.04 3.92
N VAL A 303 -4.00 20.01 3.78
CA VAL A 303 -3.30 19.48 2.59
C VAL A 303 -2.34 18.38 3.00
N GLY A 304 -2.37 17.25 2.29
CA GLY A 304 -1.40 16.16 2.41
C GLY A 304 -0.93 15.70 1.03
N THR A 305 0.32 15.31 0.89
CA THR A 305 0.93 14.94 -0.39
C THR A 305 1.92 13.77 -0.26
N GLY A 306 2.23 13.08 -1.35
CA GLY A 306 3.29 12.06 -1.37
C GLY A 306 4.71 12.61 -1.18
N ARG A 307 4.91 13.92 -1.29
CA ARG A 307 6.24 14.56 -1.19
C ARG A 307 6.70 14.68 0.27
N SER A 308 7.98 14.38 0.50
CA SER A 308 8.62 14.45 1.83
C SER A 308 9.06 15.86 2.26
N ASP A 309 9.03 16.82 1.37
CA ASP A 309 9.42 18.22 1.62
C ASP A 309 8.24 19.11 2.04
N TYR A 310 7.04 18.53 2.18
CA TYR A 310 5.84 19.18 2.69
C TYR A 310 5.29 18.50 3.95
N PRO A 311 4.50 19.20 4.77
CA PRO A 311 3.73 18.59 5.85
C PRO A 311 2.80 17.47 5.37
N ASN A 312 2.40 16.58 6.29
CA ASN A 312 1.44 15.51 6.04
C ASN A 312 1.84 14.59 4.88
N GLN A 313 3.11 14.11 4.89
CA GLN A 313 3.57 13.17 3.89
C GLN A 313 2.74 11.89 3.93
N ILE A 314 2.07 11.57 2.83
CA ILE A 314 1.34 10.32 2.63
C ILE A 314 2.33 9.31 2.02
N ASN A 315 2.77 8.35 2.83
CA ASN A 315 3.79 7.38 2.44
C ASN A 315 3.42 5.99 2.96
N ASN A 316 3.41 5.01 2.06
CA ASN A 316 3.03 3.61 2.35
C ASN A 316 3.89 2.96 3.44
N VAL A 317 5.09 3.48 3.70
CA VAL A 317 5.97 3.00 4.79
C VAL A 317 5.29 3.05 6.17
N LEU A 318 4.30 3.90 6.36
CA LEU A 318 3.49 3.94 7.59
C LEU A 318 2.60 2.69 7.74
N ALA A 319 2.31 1.97 6.66
CA ALA A 319 1.31 0.90 6.64
C ALA A 319 1.92 -0.49 6.46
N PHE A 320 2.53 -0.78 5.29
CA PHE A 320 2.80 -2.15 4.87
C PHE A 320 3.74 -2.93 5.80
N PRO A 321 4.80 -2.35 6.42
CA PRO A 321 5.68 -3.14 7.28
C PRO A 321 4.94 -3.66 8.51
N GLY A 322 4.14 -2.80 9.16
CA GLY A 322 3.32 -3.16 10.31
C GLY A 322 2.18 -4.12 9.94
N ILE A 323 1.55 -3.94 8.77
CA ILE A 323 0.49 -4.84 8.28
C ILE A 323 1.04 -6.25 8.11
N PHE A 324 2.17 -6.41 7.39
CA PHE A 324 2.79 -7.73 7.22
C PHE A 324 3.29 -8.31 8.54
N ARG A 325 3.87 -7.49 9.43
CA ARG A 325 4.29 -7.96 10.76
C ARG A 325 3.10 -8.56 11.52
N GLY A 326 1.98 -7.87 11.61
CA GLY A 326 0.78 -8.37 12.29
C GLY A 326 0.19 -9.61 11.62
N ALA A 327 0.13 -9.64 10.29
CA ALA A 327 -0.36 -10.79 9.52
C ALA A 327 0.54 -12.04 9.69
N LEU A 328 1.87 -11.87 9.67
CA LEU A 328 2.82 -12.95 9.88
C LEU A 328 2.78 -13.48 11.31
N ASP A 329 2.66 -12.62 12.31
CA ASP A 329 2.63 -13.01 13.74
C ASP A 329 1.43 -13.90 14.06
N CYS A 330 0.29 -13.70 13.41
CA CYS A 330 -0.88 -14.56 13.58
C CYS A 330 -1.04 -15.63 12.47
N ARG A 331 -0.05 -15.77 11.59
CA ARG A 331 -0.13 -16.68 10.42
C ARG A 331 -1.43 -16.50 9.65
N ALA A 332 -1.85 -15.24 9.42
CA ALA A 332 -3.10 -14.94 8.72
C ALA A 332 -3.15 -15.62 7.35
N SER A 333 -4.32 -16.08 6.95
CA SER A 333 -4.56 -16.64 5.62
C SER A 333 -4.65 -15.55 4.53
N GLU A 334 -5.07 -14.36 4.94
CA GLU A 334 -5.20 -13.18 4.08
C GLU A 334 -5.06 -11.90 4.88
N ILE A 335 -4.89 -10.78 4.18
CA ILE A 335 -5.06 -9.43 4.73
C ILE A 335 -6.41 -8.91 4.22
N ASN A 336 -7.44 -8.96 5.08
CA ASN A 336 -8.80 -8.57 4.75
C ASN A 336 -9.09 -7.08 5.02
N GLU A 337 -10.34 -6.64 4.73
CA GLU A 337 -10.74 -5.24 4.90
C GLU A 337 -10.67 -4.78 6.36
N GLU A 338 -11.10 -5.64 7.31
CA GLU A 338 -11.06 -5.33 8.74
C GLU A 338 -9.64 -5.05 9.22
N MET A 339 -8.66 -5.80 8.75
CA MET A 339 -7.24 -5.60 9.07
C MET A 339 -6.72 -4.27 8.48
N LYS A 340 -7.13 -3.91 7.25
CA LYS A 340 -6.76 -2.63 6.61
C LYS A 340 -7.35 -1.43 7.35
N VAL A 341 -8.62 -1.50 7.73
CA VAL A 341 -9.28 -0.47 8.54
C VAL A 341 -8.64 -0.34 9.92
N ALA A 342 -8.30 -1.46 10.55
CA ALA A 342 -7.59 -1.46 11.84
C ALA A 342 -6.22 -0.79 11.73
N ALA A 343 -5.46 -1.07 10.66
CA ALA A 343 -4.18 -0.42 10.37
C ALA A 343 -4.33 1.09 10.20
N ALA A 344 -5.32 1.54 9.42
CA ALA A 344 -5.57 2.96 9.21
C ALA A 344 -5.89 3.70 10.52
N ARG A 345 -6.75 3.12 11.35
CA ARG A 345 -7.08 3.66 12.69
C ARG A 345 -5.87 3.66 13.63
N ALA A 346 -5.05 2.63 13.59
CA ALA A 346 -3.83 2.54 14.38
C ALA A 346 -2.83 3.64 14.00
N ILE A 347 -2.60 3.88 12.71
CA ILE A 347 -1.76 4.98 12.23
C ILE A 347 -2.32 6.33 12.70
N ALA A 348 -3.62 6.57 12.48
CA ALA A 348 -4.27 7.82 12.88
C ALA A 348 -4.17 8.09 14.39
N SER A 349 -4.28 7.05 15.23
CA SER A 349 -4.24 7.16 16.70
C SER A 349 -2.88 7.57 17.26
N LEU A 350 -1.81 7.48 16.46
CA LEU A 350 -0.46 7.91 16.88
C LEU A 350 -0.31 9.42 16.96
N VAL A 351 -1.21 10.17 16.32
CA VAL A 351 -1.31 11.63 16.44
C VAL A 351 -2.27 11.93 17.58
N SER A 352 -1.76 12.44 18.69
CA SER A 352 -2.55 12.81 19.87
C SER A 352 -3.39 14.07 19.63
N ASP A 353 -4.41 14.32 20.48
CA ASP A 353 -5.33 15.46 20.30
C ASP A 353 -4.62 16.81 20.41
N ASP A 354 -3.56 16.88 21.22
CA ASP A 354 -2.75 18.08 21.43
C ASP A 354 -1.72 18.35 20.30
N GLU A 355 -1.35 17.33 19.54
CA GLU A 355 -0.49 17.46 18.38
C GLU A 355 -1.26 17.70 17.07
N LEU A 356 -2.52 17.27 17.03
CA LEU A 356 -3.35 17.29 15.83
C LEU A 356 -3.57 18.71 15.31
N SER A 357 -3.16 18.94 14.07
CA SER A 357 -3.30 20.24 13.40
C SER A 357 -3.45 20.05 11.88
N ALA A 358 -3.73 21.14 11.16
CA ALA A 358 -3.78 21.10 9.69
C ALA A 358 -2.45 20.66 9.03
N GLU A 359 -1.33 20.84 9.73
CA GLU A 359 0.01 20.45 9.25
C GLU A 359 0.53 19.15 9.87
N TYR A 360 -0.25 18.50 10.76
CA TYR A 360 0.15 17.26 11.43
C TYR A 360 -1.05 16.32 11.62
N ILE A 361 -1.43 15.62 10.54
CA ILE A 361 -2.52 14.63 10.53
C ILE A 361 -2.01 13.19 10.46
N LEU A 362 -0.71 12.98 10.20
CA LEU A 362 -0.04 11.68 10.14
C LEU A 362 1.23 11.71 10.96
N PRO A 363 1.61 10.59 11.60
CA PRO A 363 2.92 10.50 12.27
C PRO A 363 4.05 10.58 11.23
N LYS A 364 5.22 11.05 11.66
CA LYS A 364 6.42 11.05 10.80
C LYS A 364 6.88 9.64 10.52
N ALA A 365 7.39 9.37 9.31
CA ALA A 365 7.79 8.03 8.85
C ALA A 365 8.78 7.29 9.77
N PHE A 366 9.59 8.02 10.53
CA PHE A 366 10.59 7.47 11.47
C PHE A 366 10.11 7.38 12.93
N ASP A 367 8.80 7.50 13.19
CA ASP A 367 8.23 7.25 14.51
C ASP A 367 8.27 5.74 14.80
N ASP A 368 9.07 5.33 15.79
CA ASP A 368 9.33 3.93 16.15
C ASP A 368 8.09 3.20 16.72
N ARG A 369 7.04 3.95 17.06
CA ARG A 369 5.76 3.41 17.53
C ARG A 369 4.93 2.77 16.40
N ILE A 370 5.10 3.25 15.14
CA ILE A 370 4.23 2.90 14.01
C ILE A 370 4.17 1.39 13.80
N GLY A 371 5.32 0.75 13.57
CA GLY A 371 5.39 -0.67 13.23
C GLY A 371 4.68 -1.55 14.26
N LYS A 372 4.94 -1.32 15.54
CA LYS A 372 4.35 -2.08 16.66
C LYS A 372 2.85 -1.84 16.81
N THR A 373 2.41 -0.58 16.70
CA THR A 373 1.00 -0.21 16.87
C THR A 373 0.16 -0.77 15.72
N VAL A 374 0.63 -0.64 14.49
CA VAL A 374 -0.04 -1.20 13.30
C VAL A 374 -0.07 -2.73 13.37
N ALA A 375 1.07 -3.37 13.67
CA ALA A 375 1.15 -4.83 13.77
C ALA A 375 0.16 -5.40 14.81
N LYS A 376 0.08 -4.78 16.00
CA LYS A 376 -0.87 -5.20 17.02
C LYS A 376 -2.31 -5.06 16.55
N ALA A 377 -2.69 -3.93 15.96
CA ALA A 377 -4.05 -3.70 15.49
C ALA A 377 -4.45 -4.68 14.37
N VAL A 378 -3.54 -4.98 13.46
CA VAL A 378 -3.74 -5.95 12.38
C VAL A 378 -3.87 -7.36 12.92
N TYR A 379 -3.02 -7.77 13.88
CA TYR A 379 -3.11 -9.05 14.56
C TYR A 379 -4.47 -9.22 15.24
N ASP A 380 -4.89 -8.24 16.05
CA ASP A 380 -6.15 -8.27 16.78
C ASP A 380 -7.35 -8.37 15.80
N ALA A 381 -7.29 -7.64 14.68
CA ALA A 381 -8.32 -7.69 13.64
C ALA A 381 -8.35 -9.04 12.92
N ALA A 382 -7.19 -9.64 12.61
CA ALA A 382 -7.10 -10.97 12.01
C ALA A 382 -7.71 -12.06 12.90
N VAL A 383 -7.44 -12.01 14.20
CA VAL A 383 -8.05 -12.93 15.19
C VAL A 383 -9.56 -12.74 15.23
N LYS A 384 -10.02 -11.48 15.31
CA LYS A 384 -11.44 -11.15 15.38
C LYS A 384 -12.23 -11.56 14.13
N SER A 385 -11.64 -11.40 12.95
CA SER A 385 -12.27 -11.77 11.67
C SER A 385 -12.10 -13.25 11.30
N GLY A 386 -11.38 -14.04 12.12
CA GLY A 386 -11.25 -15.49 11.96
C GLY A 386 -10.25 -15.91 10.87
N VAL A 387 -9.37 -15.01 10.42
CA VAL A 387 -8.34 -15.34 9.40
C VAL A 387 -6.98 -15.69 10.01
N ALA A 388 -6.81 -15.54 11.32
CA ALA A 388 -5.64 -16.01 12.07
C ALA A 388 -5.60 -17.54 12.15
N ARG A 389 -4.38 -18.13 12.14
CA ARG A 389 -4.18 -19.60 12.15
C ARG A 389 -3.27 -20.07 13.29
N ILE A 390 -3.19 -19.30 14.36
CA ILE A 390 -2.49 -19.66 15.63
C ILE A 390 -3.48 -19.78 16.77
#